data_bc6d7e449407e1ec764d81c7046f0ec0
#
_entry.id   bc6d7e449407e1ec764d81c7046f0ec0
#
_cell.length_a   1.000
_cell.length_b   1.000
_cell.length_c   1.000
_cell.angle_alpha   90.00
_cell.angle_beta   90.00
_cell.angle_gamma   90.00
#
_symmetry.space_group_name_H-M   'P 1'
#
loop_
_entity.id
_entity.type
_entity.pdbx_description
1 polymer ?
#
loop_
_entity_poly.entity_id
_entity_poly.type
_entity_poly.pdbx_seq_one_letter_code
_entity_poly.pdbx_strand_id
1 'polypeptide(L)'
;MKHRSFLRFCVILVGLFVPWMVLSLSCQSAVSRAVTDGQGKISLDVPYEPSSEEVVQSMLQIARVGKEDIVYDLGCGDGRIVIAAARKTGARGVGVDLDPDRIRESLANARKANVADRVRFFQQDLFRADISEATVVMLYLWPEVNLKLRPKLLRELKPGTRVVSHSHDMGSWKPDQSTAAAEGHRVYFWVIPANVTGVWEWGAPGEKENYVMKLSQQFQQVSGTLQFGSDEIPVRNLELRGDQLQFIAERFFEGQVRTLRFAGHVQGHFIEGTAEGMDAGSGEKQPWKARRDPSSIRSFD
;
A
#
# COMPACT_ATOMS: atom_id res chain seq x y z
N MET A 1 18.37 -18.37 -87.63
CA MET A 1 18.23 -19.71 -87.12
C MET A 1 17.67 -19.68 -85.63
N LYS A 2 16.55 -20.40 -85.49
CA LYS A 2 15.88 -20.80 -84.23
C LYS A 2 15.13 -19.69 -83.46
N HIS A 3 13.84 -19.63 -83.72
CA HIS A 3 12.73 -19.17 -82.90
C HIS A 3 12.67 -19.92 -81.54
N ARG A 4 12.35 -19.20 -80.46
CA ARG A 4 11.65 -19.78 -79.32
C ARG A 4 10.56 -18.80 -78.84
N SER A 5 9.33 -19.27 -79.02
CA SER A 5 8.10 -18.69 -78.50
C SER A 5 8.07 -18.63 -77.01
N PHE A 6 7.64 -17.52 -76.42
CA PHE A 6 7.30 -17.39 -75.05
C PHE A 6 5.78 -17.38 -74.86
N LEU A 7 5.28 -18.45 -74.34
CA LEU A 7 3.89 -18.65 -73.88
C LEU A 7 3.60 -17.76 -72.64
N ARG A 8 2.66 -16.80 -72.81
CA ARG A 8 2.16 -16.02 -71.66
C ARG A 8 1.11 -16.83 -70.95
N PHE A 9 1.40 -17.19 -69.69
CA PHE A 9 0.42 -17.72 -68.73
C PHE A 9 -0.24 -16.54 -68.03
N CYS A 10 -1.54 -16.35 -68.28
CA CYS A 10 -2.40 -15.46 -67.50
C CYS A 10 -2.79 -16.18 -66.22
N VAL A 11 -2.26 -15.75 -65.06
CA VAL A 11 -2.73 -16.21 -63.73
C VAL A 11 -3.81 -15.22 -63.28
N ILE A 12 -5.05 -15.71 -63.26
CA ILE A 12 -6.20 -15.02 -62.66
C ILE A 12 -6.08 -15.16 -61.15
N LEU A 13 -5.73 -14.10 -60.45
CA LEU A 13 -5.78 -14.00 -59.01
C LEU A 13 -7.23 -13.69 -58.59
N VAL A 14 -7.94 -14.70 -58.09
CA VAL A 14 -9.24 -14.54 -57.45
C VAL A 14 -8.95 -14.00 -56.04
N GLY A 15 -9.18 -12.72 -55.83
CA GLY A 15 -9.10 -12.06 -54.55
C GLY A 15 -10.24 -12.50 -53.63
N LEU A 16 -9.95 -13.32 -52.64
CA LEU A 16 -10.84 -13.58 -51.51
C LEU A 16 -10.85 -12.34 -50.61
N PHE A 17 -11.90 -11.55 -50.71
CA PHE A 17 -12.24 -10.48 -49.75
C PHE A 17 -12.73 -11.16 -48.48
N VAL A 18 -11.88 -11.21 -47.46
CA VAL A 18 -12.30 -11.54 -46.06
C VAL A 18 -12.72 -10.22 -45.43
N PRO A 19 -13.98 -10.03 -45.03
CA PRO A 19 -14.35 -8.84 -44.31
C PRO A 19 -13.75 -8.95 -42.88
N TRP A 20 -12.86 -8.03 -42.57
CA TRP A 20 -12.43 -7.80 -41.15
C TRP A 20 -13.64 -7.34 -40.35
N MET A 21 -14.24 -8.32 -39.65
CA MET A 21 -15.20 -8.05 -38.62
C MET A 21 -14.46 -7.41 -37.44
N VAL A 22 -14.48 -6.08 -37.38
CA VAL A 22 -14.01 -5.30 -36.24
C VAL A 22 -14.94 -5.65 -35.10
N LEU A 23 -14.51 -6.60 -34.27
CA LEU A 23 -15.12 -6.78 -32.93
C LEU A 23 -14.82 -5.52 -32.13
N SER A 24 -15.74 -4.55 -32.17
CA SER A 24 -15.77 -3.50 -31.16
C SER A 24 -16.10 -4.19 -29.80
N LEU A 25 -15.03 -4.51 -29.02
CA LEU A 25 -15.19 -4.74 -27.59
C LEU A 25 -15.70 -3.41 -27.01
N SER A 26 -17.00 -3.28 -26.93
CA SER A 26 -17.63 -2.32 -26.02
C SER A 26 -17.19 -2.70 -24.62
N CYS A 27 -16.19 -1.99 -24.09
CA CYS A 27 -15.89 -1.94 -22.68
C CYS A 27 -17.12 -1.34 -22.00
N GLN A 28 -18.11 -2.17 -21.71
CA GLN A 28 -19.19 -1.82 -20.80
C GLN A 28 -18.53 -1.72 -19.43
N SER A 29 -18.17 -0.47 -19.07
CA SER A 29 -17.89 -0.11 -17.70
C SER A 29 -19.06 -0.62 -16.86
N ALA A 30 -18.78 -1.62 -16.00
CA ALA A 30 -19.73 -2.10 -15.01
C ALA A 30 -20.00 -0.93 -14.05
N VAL A 31 -21.01 -0.14 -14.38
CA VAL A 31 -21.57 0.86 -13.47
C VAL A 31 -22.05 0.08 -12.25
N SER A 32 -21.34 0.23 -11.14
CA SER A 32 -21.74 -0.28 -9.85
C SER A 32 -23.19 0.17 -9.60
N ARG A 33 -24.11 -0.76 -9.45
CA ARG A 33 -25.47 -0.43 -9.02
C ARG A 33 -25.36 0.08 -7.58
N ALA A 34 -25.40 1.40 -7.42
CA ALA A 34 -25.71 2.01 -6.14
C ALA A 34 -27.05 1.46 -5.69
N VAL A 35 -27.14 1.00 -4.45
CA VAL A 35 -28.42 0.61 -3.86
C VAL A 35 -29.21 1.91 -3.68
N THR A 36 -30.19 2.15 -4.53
CA THR A 36 -31.11 3.28 -4.38
C THR A 36 -32.27 2.87 -3.48
N ASP A 37 -32.68 3.77 -2.60
CA ASP A 37 -33.95 3.65 -1.88
C ASP A 37 -35.12 3.69 -2.88
N GLY A 38 -36.32 3.35 -2.43
CA GLY A 38 -37.52 3.33 -3.28
C GLY A 38 -37.88 4.69 -3.92
N GLN A 39 -37.11 5.75 -3.66
CA GLN A 39 -37.21 7.10 -4.22
C GLN A 39 -36.05 7.45 -5.17
N GLY A 40 -35.19 6.50 -5.49
CA GLY A 40 -34.03 6.71 -6.39
C GLY A 40 -32.86 7.44 -5.72
N LYS A 41 -32.88 7.66 -4.41
CA LYS A 41 -31.79 8.27 -3.66
C LYS A 41 -30.74 7.24 -3.31
N ILE A 42 -29.46 7.58 -3.52
CA ILE A 42 -28.33 6.71 -3.18
C ILE A 42 -28.31 6.52 -1.65
N SER A 43 -28.34 5.27 -1.17
CA SER A 43 -28.10 4.97 0.23
C SER A 43 -26.62 5.15 0.53
N LEU A 44 -26.29 6.11 1.39
CA LEU A 44 -24.93 6.38 1.85
C LEU A 44 -24.67 5.58 3.13
N ASP A 45 -23.49 4.96 3.23
CA ASP A 45 -23.05 4.26 4.45
C ASP A 45 -22.78 5.24 5.61
N VAL A 46 -22.47 6.51 5.29
CA VAL A 46 -22.13 7.56 6.25
C VAL A 46 -22.78 8.88 5.82
N PRO A 47 -23.41 9.65 6.72
CA PRO A 47 -23.85 11.02 6.42
C PRO A 47 -22.64 11.89 6.15
N TYR A 48 -22.80 12.90 5.29
CA TYR A 48 -21.75 13.87 5.02
C TYR A 48 -21.50 14.74 6.26
N GLU A 49 -20.32 14.64 6.81
CA GLU A 49 -19.81 15.45 7.91
C GLU A 49 -18.38 15.92 7.55
N PRO A 50 -18.16 17.20 7.36
CA PRO A 50 -16.87 17.69 6.91
C PRO A 50 -15.88 17.88 8.07
N SER A 51 -14.63 17.44 7.92
CA SER A 51 -13.55 17.78 8.86
C SER A 51 -13.27 19.27 8.84
N SER A 52 -13.02 19.89 10.02
CA SER A 52 -12.60 21.30 10.08
C SER A 52 -11.21 21.50 9.45
N GLU A 53 -10.87 22.75 9.11
CA GLU A 53 -9.57 23.03 8.46
C GLU A 53 -8.40 22.67 9.38
N GLU A 54 -8.55 22.88 10.69
CA GLU A 54 -7.56 22.55 11.72
C GLU A 54 -7.32 21.04 11.82
N VAL A 55 -8.38 20.24 11.75
CA VAL A 55 -8.28 18.77 11.74
C VAL A 55 -7.60 18.30 10.46
N VAL A 56 -7.99 18.82 9.29
CA VAL A 56 -7.32 18.52 8.02
C VAL A 56 -5.82 18.84 8.10
N GLN A 57 -5.46 19.97 8.70
CA GLN A 57 -4.07 20.32 8.90
C GLN A 57 -3.33 19.31 9.78
N SER A 58 -3.95 18.88 10.88
CA SER A 58 -3.40 17.86 11.78
C SER A 58 -3.21 16.52 11.06
N MET A 59 -4.16 16.12 10.20
CA MET A 59 -4.06 14.91 9.37
C MET A 59 -2.86 14.98 8.40
N LEU A 60 -2.70 16.10 7.70
CA LEU A 60 -1.58 16.30 6.78
C LEU A 60 -0.22 16.31 7.49
N GLN A 61 -0.16 16.89 8.69
CA GLN A 61 1.06 16.98 9.51
C GLN A 61 1.49 15.62 10.05
N ILE A 62 0.59 14.83 10.66
CA ILE A 62 0.93 13.51 11.21
C ILE A 62 1.38 12.56 10.11
N ALA A 63 0.76 12.65 8.92
CA ALA A 63 1.17 11.90 7.74
C ALA A 63 2.44 12.44 7.08
N ARG A 64 2.93 13.61 7.45
CA ARG A 64 4.06 14.30 6.81
C ARG A 64 3.89 14.34 5.29
N VAL A 65 2.71 14.76 4.83
CA VAL A 65 2.41 14.84 3.40
C VAL A 65 3.37 15.79 2.71
N GLY A 66 4.00 15.32 1.63
CA GLY A 66 4.96 16.05 0.83
C GLY A 66 4.59 16.10 -0.67
N LYS A 67 5.40 16.79 -1.46
CA LYS A 67 5.16 17.03 -2.89
C LYS A 67 5.06 15.74 -3.72
N GLU A 68 5.81 14.71 -3.35
CA GLU A 68 5.86 13.45 -4.10
C GLU A 68 4.71 12.48 -3.75
N ASP A 69 3.86 12.86 -2.79
CA ASP A 69 2.77 12.01 -2.36
C ASP A 69 1.59 12.00 -3.33
N ILE A 70 0.91 10.85 -3.31
CA ILE A 70 -0.41 10.65 -3.90
C ILE A 70 -1.38 10.39 -2.75
N VAL A 71 -2.15 11.42 -2.42
CA VAL A 71 -3.10 11.39 -1.31
C VAL A 71 -4.45 10.93 -1.81
N TYR A 72 -4.94 9.80 -1.30
CA TYR A 72 -6.30 9.32 -1.53
C TYR A 72 -7.20 9.71 -0.36
N ASP A 73 -8.40 10.20 -0.65
CA ASP A 73 -9.44 10.51 0.33
C ASP A 73 -10.66 9.67 -0.01
N LEU A 74 -10.96 8.69 0.84
CA LEU A 74 -12.05 7.72 0.62
C LEU A 74 -13.30 8.16 1.39
N GLY A 75 -14.32 8.63 0.67
CA GLY A 75 -15.43 9.40 1.19
C GLY A 75 -15.10 10.89 1.20
N CYS A 76 -14.62 11.40 0.06
CA CYS A 76 -13.96 12.71 0.00
C CYS A 76 -14.89 13.92 0.18
N GLY A 77 -16.22 13.72 0.14
CA GLY A 77 -17.20 14.80 0.26
C GLY A 77 -16.92 15.95 -0.72
N ASP A 78 -16.73 17.15 -0.20
CA ASP A 78 -16.43 18.36 -0.97
C ASP A 78 -14.97 18.49 -1.43
N GLY A 79 -14.14 17.45 -1.19
CA GLY A 79 -12.76 17.35 -1.65
C GLY A 79 -11.74 18.14 -0.81
N ARG A 80 -12.16 18.71 0.34
CA ARG A 80 -11.32 19.63 1.13
C ARG A 80 -9.97 19.07 1.54
N ILE A 81 -9.86 17.75 1.87
CA ILE A 81 -8.61 17.14 2.33
C ILE A 81 -7.60 17.06 1.19
N VAL A 82 -7.96 16.50 0.03
CA VAL A 82 -7.03 16.41 -1.11
C VAL A 82 -6.71 17.78 -1.73
N ILE A 83 -7.66 18.72 -1.71
CA ILE A 83 -7.44 20.11 -2.14
C ILE A 83 -6.44 20.80 -1.20
N ALA A 84 -6.58 20.62 0.12
CA ALA A 84 -5.64 21.15 1.10
C ALA A 84 -4.25 20.53 0.95
N ALA A 85 -4.14 19.23 0.72
CA ALA A 85 -2.90 18.53 0.44
C ALA A 85 -2.21 19.14 -0.79
N ALA A 86 -2.90 19.24 -1.93
CA ALA A 86 -2.35 19.80 -3.16
C ALA A 86 -1.90 21.26 -2.99
N ARG A 87 -2.73 22.08 -2.34
CA ARG A 87 -2.43 23.52 -2.13
C ARG A 87 -1.25 23.75 -1.20
N LYS A 88 -1.17 23.00 -0.08
CA LYS A 88 -0.17 23.25 0.97
C LYS A 88 1.18 22.57 0.68
N THR A 89 1.19 21.42 0.03
CA THR A 89 2.41 20.61 -0.15
C THR A 89 2.81 20.39 -1.61
N GLY A 90 1.90 20.66 -2.56
CA GLY A 90 2.10 20.31 -3.96
C GLY A 90 1.86 18.83 -4.28
N ALA A 91 1.32 18.03 -3.33
CA ALA A 91 0.96 16.64 -3.55
C ALA A 91 -0.08 16.46 -4.67
N ARG A 92 -0.16 15.26 -5.23
CA ARG A 92 -1.31 14.85 -6.05
C ARG A 92 -2.41 14.34 -5.15
N GLY A 93 -3.68 14.55 -5.55
CA GLY A 93 -4.84 14.11 -4.77
C GLY A 93 -5.82 13.31 -5.61
N VAL A 94 -6.42 12.30 -4.99
CA VAL A 94 -7.52 11.51 -5.55
C VAL A 94 -8.63 11.43 -4.51
N GLY A 95 -9.78 12.00 -4.82
CA GLY A 95 -10.98 11.90 -3.99
C GLY A 95 -11.95 10.89 -4.59
N VAL A 96 -12.52 10.04 -3.73
CA VAL A 96 -13.54 9.05 -4.10
C VAL A 96 -14.76 9.27 -3.23
N ASP A 97 -15.92 9.44 -3.85
CA ASP A 97 -17.20 9.54 -3.15
C ASP A 97 -18.31 8.87 -3.96
N LEU A 98 -19.32 8.34 -3.29
CA LEU A 98 -20.46 7.72 -3.95
C LEU A 98 -21.48 8.76 -4.42
N ASP A 99 -21.57 9.92 -3.74
CA ASP A 99 -22.50 10.98 -3.99
C ASP A 99 -22.05 11.87 -5.18
N PRO A 100 -22.80 11.91 -6.30
CA PRO A 100 -22.48 12.74 -7.45
C PRO A 100 -22.51 14.24 -7.14
N ASP A 101 -23.28 14.67 -6.15
CA ASP A 101 -23.37 16.08 -5.76
C ASP A 101 -22.09 16.50 -5.05
N ARG A 102 -21.54 15.63 -4.18
CA ARG A 102 -20.24 15.84 -3.55
C ARG A 102 -19.11 15.89 -4.58
N ILE A 103 -19.14 15.04 -5.57
CA ILE A 103 -18.15 15.05 -6.68
C ILE A 103 -18.23 16.36 -7.49
N ARG A 104 -19.45 16.85 -7.78
CA ARG A 104 -19.59 18.14 -8.47
C ARG A 104 -19.05 19.31 -7.64
N GLU A 105 -19.33 19.30 -6.34
CA GLU A 105 -18.83 20.30 -5.40
C GLU A 105 -17.30 20.25 -5.29
N SER A 106 -16.70 19.08 -5.13
CA SER A 106 -15.25 18.91 -5.03
C SER A 106 -14.51 19.40 -6.29
N LEU A 107 -15.07 19.15 -7.48
CA LEU A 107 -14.53 19.68 -8.74
C LEU A 107 -14.60 21.22 -8.80
N ALA A 108 -15.69 21.84 -8.32
CA ALA A 108 -15.83 23.28 -8.25
C ALA A 108 -14.83 23.89 -7.26
N ASN A 109 -14.69 23.28 -6.08
CA ASN A 109 -13.76 23.70 -5.04
C ASN A 109 -12.29 23.62 -5.51
N ALA A 110 -11.91 22.55 -6.23
CA ALA A 110 -10.57 22.40 -6.79
C ALA A 110 -10.21 23.51 -7.79
N ARG A 111 -11.17 23.89 -8.67
CA ARG A 111 -11.00 25.02 -9.59
C ARG A 111 -10.83 26.33 -8.84
N LYS A 112 -11.69 26.58 -7.84
CA LYS A 112 -11.62 27.79 -6.98
C LYS A 112 -10.29 27.88 -6.23
N ALA A 113 -9.73 26.75 -5.82
CA ALA A 113 -8.45 26.64 -5.12
C ALA A 113 -7.23 26.67 -6.06
N ASN A 114 -7.41 26.71 -7.39
CA ASN A 114 -6.36 26.65 -8.41
C ASN A 114 -5.46 25.40 -8.29
N VAL A 115 -6.04 24.23 -8.00
CA VAL A 115 -5.33 22.95 -7.92
C VAL A 115 -5.98 21.86 -8.76
N ALA A 116 -6.86 22.21 -9.68
CA ALA A 116 -7.60 21.25 -10.52
C ALA A 116 -6.68 20.40 -11.43
N ASP A 117 -5.46 20.80 -11.68
CA ASP A 117 -4.43 20.05 -12.38
C ASP A 117 -3.74 18.97 -11.53
N ARG A 118 -3.88 19.05 -10.20
CA ARG A 118 -3.22 18.17 -9.23
C ARG A 118 -4.18 17.19 -8.55
N VAL A 119 -5.49 17.41 -8.65
CA VAL A 119 -6.50 16.58 -7.97
C VAL A 119 -7.47 15.98 -8.97
N ARG A 120 -7.92 14.76 -8.70
CA ARG A 120 -8.95 14.06 -9.46
C ARG A 120 -10.03 13.57 -8.52
N PHE A 121 -11.28 13.53 -8.99
CA PHE A 121 -12.41 13.06 -8.21
C PHE A 121 -13.20 12.03 -9.02
N PHE A 122 -13.59 10.95 -8.35
CA PHE A 122 -14.31 9.84 -8.97
C PHE A 122 -15.58 9.53 -8.18
N GLN A 123 -16.71 9.50 -8.89
CA GLN A 123 -17.94 8.95 -8.34
C GLN A 123 -17.84 7.44 -8.33
N GLN A 124 -17.50 6.86 -7.18
CA GLN A 124 -17.27 5.43 -7.05
C GLN A 124 -17.44 4.96 -5.61
N ASP A 125 -17.84 3.69 -5.45
CA ASP A 125 -17.81 2.99 -4.17
C ASP A 125 -16.34 2.83 -3.71
N LEU A 126 -16.03 3.34 -2.52
CA LEU A 126 -14.70 3.31 -1.91
C LEU A 126 -14.17 1.87 -1.72
N PHE A 127 -15.06 0.88 -1.53
CA PHE A 127 -14.67 -0.52 -1.42
C PHE A 127 -14.21 -1.12 -2.76
N ARG A 128 -14.54 -0.48 -3.89
CA ARG A 128 -14.17 -0.91 -5.24
C ARG A 128 -13.11 -0.04 -5.92
N ALA A 129 -12.80 1.11 -5.34
CA ALA A 129 -11.78 1.99 -5.86
C ALA A 129 -10.41 1.31 -5.84
N ASP A 130 -9.63 1.45 -6.92
CA ASP A 130 -8.22 1.07 -6.93
C ASP A 130 -7.42 2.10 -6.13
N ILE A 131 -6.78 1.62 -5.07
CA ILE A 131 -5.98 2.43 -4.14
C ILE A 131 -4.48 2.10 -4.19
N SER A 132 -4.06 1.27 -5.13
CA SER A 132 -2.71 0.69 -5.21
C SER A 132 -1.59 1.73 -5.43
N GLU A 133 -1.92 2.90 -5.99
CA GLU A 133 -0.98 4.01 -6.19
C GLU A 133 -0.85 4.95 -4.99
N ALA A 134 -1.75 4.82 -3.99
CA ALA A 134 -1.74 5.72 -2.85
C ALA A 134 -0.43 5.60 -2.04
N THR A 135 0.14 6.74 -1.67
CA THR A 135 1.20 6.83 -0.67
C THR A 135 0.67 7.29 0.68
N VAL A 136 -0.50 7.94 0.67
CA VAL A 136 -1.25 8.35 1.85
C VAL A 136 -2.74 8.13 1.59
N VAL A 137 -3.43 7.51 2.55
CA VAL A 137 -4.90 7.38 2.54
C VAL A 137 -5.46 8.18 3.73
N MET A 138 -6.45 9.02 3.44
CA MET A 138 -7.17 9.84 4.41
C MET A 138 -8.59 9.32 4.56
N LEU A 139 -9.09 9.27 5.79
CA LEU A 139 -10.39 8.72 6.14
C LEU A 139 -11.09 9.62 7.16
N TYR A 140 -12.37 9.89 6.92
CA TYR A 140 -13.30 10.33 7.95
C TYR A 140 -14.59 9.55 7.78
N LEU A 141 -14.56 8.31 8.22
CA LEU A 141 -15.64 7.33 8.06
C LEU A 141 -16.04 6.78 9.42
N TRP A 142 -17.24 6.23 9.54
CA TRP A 142 -17.69 5.60 10.76
C TRP A 142 -16.89 4.33 11.10
N PRO A 143 -16.84 3.93 12.40
CA PRO A 143 -16.04 2.78 12.85
C PRO A 143 -16.30 1.51 12.05
N GLU A 144 -17.56 1.22 11.75
CA GLU A 144 -17.99 0.01 11.03
C GLU A 144 -17.44 0.00 9.59
N VAL A 145 -17.41 1.18 8.95
CA VAL A 145 -16.87 1.35 7.59
C VAL A 145 -15.36 1.20 7.59
N ASN A 146 -14.67 1.78 8.59
CA ASN A 146 -13.23 1.61 8.77
C ASN A 146 -12.85 0.13 8.95
N LEU A 147 -13.59 -0.61 9.80
CA LEU A 147 -13.35 -2.03 10.04
C LEU A 147 -13.57 -2.87 8.79
N LYS A 148 -14.61 -2.56 8.00
CA LYS A 148 -14.89 -3.21 6.72
C LYS A 148 -13.84 -2.88 5.65
N LEU A 149 -13.27 -1.66 5.68
CA LEU A 149 -12.26 -1.20 4.74
C LEU A 149 -10.86 -1.75 5.04
N ARG A 150 -10.55 -2.03 6.32
CA ARG A 150 -9.24 -2.46 6.79
C ARG A 150 -8.61 -3.61 5.99
N PRO A 151 -9.31 -4.72 5.68
CA PRO A 151 -8.72 -5.80 4.87
C PRO A 151 -8.31 -5.35 3.47
N LYS A 152 -9.07 -4.41 2.86
CA LYS A 152 -8.71 -3.83 1.57
C LYS A 152 -7.44 -2.98 1.67
N LEU A 153 -7.32 -2.13 2.70
CA LEU A 153 -6.13 -1.31 2.93
C LEU A 153 -4.88 -2.18 3.06
N LEU A 154 -4.94 -3.25 3.89
CA LEU A 154 -3.82 -4.15 4.14
C LEU A 154 -3.44 -5.00 2.92
N ARG A 155 -4.39 -5.32 2.03
CA ARG A 155 -4.16 -6.14 0.84
C ARG A 155 -3.66 -5.36 -0.37
N GLU A 156 -4.17 -4.15 -0.57
CA GLU A 156 -3.98 -3.40 -1.84
C GLU A 156 -2.94 -2.29 -1.74
N LEU A 157 -2.69 -1.76 -0.54
CA LEU A 157 -1.68 -0.73 -0.34
C LEU A 157 -0.28 -1.33 -0.22
N LYS A 158 0.70 -0.61 -0.74
CA LYS A 158 2.11 -0.98 -0.60
C LYS A 158 2.57 -0.81 0.85
N PRO A 159 3.45 -1.70 1.35
CA PRO A 159 4.13 -1.46 2.62
C PRO A 159 4.78 -0.07 2.66
N GLY A 160 4.63 0.63 3.78
CA GLY A 160 5.07 2.02 3.91
C GLY A 160 4.02 3.07 3.58
N THR A 161 2.90 2.70 2.92
CA THR A 161 1.76 3.63 2.72
C THR A 161 1.21 4.06 4.07
N ARG A 162 0.95 5.34 4.23
CA ARG A 162 0.44 5.95 5.45
C ARG A 162 -1.08 6.04 5.40
N VAL A 163 -1.74 5.60 6.46
CA VAL A 163 -3.19 5.70 6.62
C VAL A 163 -3.49 6.63 7.79
N VAL A 164 -4.37 7.59 7.57
CA VAL A 164 -4.80 8.55 8.59
C VAL A 164 -6.31 8.52 8.71
N SER A 165 -6.80 8.42 9.92
CA SER A 165 -8.25 8.47 10.20
C SER A 165 -8.58 9.54 11.20
N HIS A 166 -9.59 10.35 10.86
CA HIS A 166 -10.19 11.34 11.74
C HIS A 166 -11.20 10.64 12.66
N SER A 167 -11.09 10.86 13.96
CA SER A 167 -11.97 10.42 15.06
C SER A 167 -12.10 8.92 15.29
N HIS A 168 -12.00 8.07 14.27
CA HIS A 168 -12.32 6.65 14.37
C HIS A 168 -11.11 5.77 14.07
N ASP A 169 -10.87 4.78 14.93
CA ASP A 169 -9.76 3.84 14.80
C ASP A 169 -10.09 2.62 13.91
N MET A 170 -9.18 1.66 13.87
CA MET A 170 -9.28 0.40 13.10
C MET A 170 -9.48 -0.82 14.00
N GLY A 171 -10.01 -0.63 15.23
CA GLY A 171 -10.31 -1.70 16.18
C GLY A 171 -9.06 -2.40 16.72
N SER A 172 -8.88 -3.68 16.39
CA SER A 172 -7.72 -4.48 16.83
C SER A 172 -6.40 -4.01 16.18
N TRP A 173 -6.44 -3.39 15.01
CA TRP A 173 -5.26 -2.78 14.40
C TRP A 173 -4.94 -1.46 15.10
N LYS A 174 -4.06 -1.54 16.11
CA LYS A 174 -3.69 -0.36 16.91
C LYS A 174 -2.88 0.64 16.08
N PRO A 175 -3.12 1.96 16.26
CA PRO A 175 -2.37 2.98 15.53
C PRO A 175 -0.90 3.01 15.94
N ASP A 176 -0.01 3.32 14.99
CA ASP A 176 1.40 3.61 15.26
C ASP A 176 1.57 4.93 16.02
N GLN A 177 0.68 5.90 15.74
CA GLN A 177 0.63 7.19 16.43
C GLN A 177 -0.81 7.71 16.50
N SER A 178 -1.07 8.57 17.46
CA SER A 178 -2.29 9.38 17.50
C SER A 178 -2.00 10.74 18.12
N THR A 179 -2.77 11.75 17.70
CA THR A 179 -2.69 13.09 18.25
C THR A 179 -4.09 13.66 18.51
N ALA A 180 -4.20 14.50 19.53
CA ALA A 180 -5.39 15.32 19.68
C ALA A 180 -5.45 16.36 18.54
N ALA A 181 -6.64 16.62 18.05
CA ALA A 181 -6.94 17.63 17.05
C ALA A 181 -7.93 18.67 17.62
N ALA A 182 -8.29 19.67 16.81
CA ALA A 182 -9.26 20.68 17.21
C ALA A 182 -10.61 20.05 17.61
N GLU A 183 -11.42 20.80 18.36
CA GLU A 183 -12.79 20.46 18.75
C GLU A 183 -12.91 19.14 19.55
N GLY A 184 -11.83 18.69 20.20
CA GLY A 184 -11.81 17.43 20.96
C GLY A 184 -11.67 16.17 20.13
N HIS A 185 -11.51 16.31 18.82
CA HIS A 185 -11.26 15.18 17.91
C HIS A 185 -9.88 14.58 18.11
N ARG A 186 -9.71 13.37 17.57
CA ARG A 186 -8.43 12.65 17.55
C ARG A 186 -8.09 12.24 16.12
N VAL A 187 -6.82 12.31 15.77
CA VAL A 187 -6.31 11.80 14.50
C VAL A 187 -5.43 10.59 14.78
N TYR A 188 -5.73 9.49 14.10
CA TYR A 188 -5.01 8.23 14.19
C TYR A 188 -4.18 8.02 12.95
N PHE A 189 -3.02 7.37 13.11
CA PHE A 189 -2.05 7.16 12.06
C PHE A 189 -1.49 5.74 12.09
N TRP A 190 -1.43 5.11 10.92
CA TRP A 190 -0.84 3.79 10.68
C TRP A 190 0.11 3.83 9.49
N VAL A 191 1.08 2.91 9.51
CA VAL A 191 1.91 2.60 8.35
C VAL A 191 1.60 1.17 7.92
N ILE A 192 1.23 0.98 6.66
CA ILE A 192 0.95 -0.37 6.13
C ILE A 192 2.20 -1.24 6.28
N PRO A 193 2.15 -2.36 7.03
CA PRO A 193 3.29 -3.24 7.20
C PRO A 193 3.45 -4.20 6.03
N ALA A 194 4.67 -4.61 5.75
CA ALA A 194 4.91 -5.78 4.90
C ALA A 194 4.43 -7.06 5.59
N ASN A 195 3.99 -8.04 4.82
CA ASN A 195 3.76 -9.39 5.36
C ASN A 195 5.11 -10.10 5.51
N VAL A 196 5.52 -10.33 6.75
CA VAL A 196 6.76 -11.05 7.11
C VAL A 196 6.51 -12.44 7.68
N THR A 197 5.26 -12.91 7.73
CA THR A 197 4.93 -14.26 8.25
C THR A 197 5.69 -15.35 7.51
N GLY A 198 6.04 -16.42 8.21
CA GLY A 198 6.63 -17.61 7.61
C GLY A 198 8.08 -17.87 8.02
N VAL A 199 8.75 -18.69 7.22
CA VAL A 199 10.12 -19.16 7.48
C VAL A 199 11.08 -18.43 6.53
N TRP A 200 12.11 -17.81 7.12
CA TRP A 200 13.15 -17.08 6.43
C TRP A 200 14.50 -17.71 6.68
N GLU A 201 15.32 -17.85 5.63
CA GLU A 201 16.62 -18.49 5.70
C GLU A 201 17.70 -17.61 5.08
N TRP A 202 18.90 -17.63 5.69
CA TRP A 202 20.09 -17.01 5.13
C TRP A 202 21.35 -17.65 5.65
N GLY A 203 22.41 -17.64 4.83
CA GLY A 203 23.73 -18.13 5.21
C GLY A 203 24.54 -17.15 6.05
N ALA A 204 25.46 -17.67 6.84
CA ALA A 204 26.51 -16.89 7.51
C ALA A 204 27.83 -17.04 6.70
N PRO A 205 28.57 -15.97 6.40
CA PRO A 205 29.83 -16.07 5.67
C PRO A 205 30.84 -16.99 6.36
N GLY A 206 31.36 -17.99 5.62
CA GLY A 206 32.33 -18.96 6.12
C GLY A 206 31.76 -20.12 6.94
N GLU A 207 30.44 -20.14 7.18
CA GLU A 207 29.75 -21.18 7.95
C GLU A 207 29.04 -22.19 7.03
N LYS A 208 28.87 -23.42 7.51
CA LYS A 208 28.14 -24.47 6.77
C LYS A 208 26.63 -24.43 7.05
N GLU A 209 26.25 -23.88 8.18
CA GLU A 209 24.89 -23.81 8.68
C GLU A 209 24.23 -22.48 8.30
N ASN A 210 22.92 -22.52 8.20
CA ASN A 210 22.09 -21.34 7.90
C ASN A 210 21.36 -20.86 9.16
N TYR A 211 21.08 -19.58 9.18
CA TYR A 211 20.06 -19.01 10.06
C TYR A 211 18.68 -19.37 9.53
N VAL A 212 17.77 -19.76 10.42
CA VAL A 212 16.37 -20.03 10.13
C VAL A 212 15.52 -19.21 11.09
N MET A 213 14.78 -18.25 10.57
CA MET A 213 13.88 -17.39 11.35
C MET A 213 12.43 -17.71 11.04
N LYS A 214 11.65 -18.05 12.06
CA LYS A 214 10.20 -18.25 11.96
C LYS A 214 9.49 -17.02 12.50
N LEU A 215 8.73 -16.32 11.66
CA LEU A 215 8.01 -15.11 12.02
C LEU A 215 6.50 -15.33 12.04
N SER A 216 5.88 -14.84 13.11
CA SER A 216 4.44 -14.65 13.25
C SER A 216 4.14 -13.17 13.32
N GLN A 217 2.99 -12.75 12.77
CA GLN A 217 2.64 -11.35 12.66
C GLN A 217 1.14 -11.15 12.88
N GLN A 218 0.80 -10.08 13.59
CA GLN A 218 -0.54 -9.52 13.64
C GLN A 218 -0.43 -8.02 13.37
N PHE A 219 -0.89 -7.57 12.21
CA PHE A 219 -0.69 -6.22 11.70
C PHE A 219 0.80 -5.82 11.67
N GLN A 220 1.21 -4.77 12.38
CA GLN A 220 2.63 -4.35 12.51
C GLN A 220 3.37 -5.05 13.66
N GLN A 221 2.66 -5.81 14.50
CA GLN A 221 3.29 -6.55 15.59
C GLN A 221 3.87 -7.86 15.08
N VAL A 222 5.15 -8.08 15.33
CA VAL A 222 5.87 -9.27 14.91
C VAL A 222 6.47 -9.97 16.11
N SER A 223 6.49 -11.30 16.05
CA SER A 223 7.19 -12.16 17.02
C SER A 223 7.83 -13.32 16.24
N GLY A 224 8.86 -13.93 16.81
CA GLY A 224 9.50 -15.05 16.12
C GLY A 224 10.66 -15.66 16.89
N THR A 225 11.16 -16.76 16.34
CA THR A 225 12.34 -17.48 16.83
C THR A 225 13.40 -17.52 15.74
N LEU A 226 14.66 -17.47 16.14
CA LEU A 226 15.81 -17.61 15.28
C LEU A 226 16.61 -18.83 15.68
N GLN A 227 17.03 -19.64 14.72
CA GLN A 227 17.89 -20.80 14.91
C GLN A 227 19.13 -20.70 14.02
N PHE A 228 20.22 -21.27 14.48
CA PHE A 228 21.44 -21.49 13.69
C PHE A 228 21.90 -22.94 13.90
N GLY A 229 21.77 -23.77 12.88
CA GLY A 229 21.87 -25.21 13.04
C GLY A 229 20.84 -25.74 14.03
N SER A 230 21.30 -26.36 15.14
CA SER A 230 20.44 -26.85 16.24
C SER A 230 20.19 -25.79 17.33
N ASP A 231 20.94 -24.70 17.34
CA ASP A 231 20.94 -23.74 18.44
C ASP A 231 19.84 -22.70 18.26
N GLU A 232 19.07 -22.45 19.33
CA GLU A 232 18.14 -21.33 19.38
C GLU A 232 18.89 -20.05 19.76
N ILE A 233 18.72 -19.02 18.92
CA ILE A 233 19.37 -17.73 19.06
C ILE A 233 18.38 -16.73 19.67
N PRO A 234 18.69 -16.11 20.81
CA PRO A 234 17.86 -15.06 21.38
C PRO A 234 17.71 -13.87 20.42
N VAL A 235 16.46 -13.45 20.20
CA VAL A 235 16.12 -12.29 19.36
C VAL A 235 15.56 -11.19 20.25
N ARG A 236 16.09 -9.97 20.09
CA ARG A 236 15.63 -8.77 20.79
C ARG A 236 15.30 -7.66 19.81
N ASN A 237 14.44 -6.74 20.24
CA ASN A 237 14.06 -5.55 19.46
C ASN A 237 13.61 -5.89 18.04
N LEU A 238 12.80 -6.97 17.91
CA LEU A 238 12.20 -7.34 16.64
C LEU A 238 11.08 -6.37 16.32
N GLU A 239 11.31 -5.54 15.30
CA GLU A 239 10.42 -4.45 14.91
C GLU A 239 10.18 -4.47 13.39
N LEU A 240 8.92 -4.22 13.00
CA LEU A 240 8.50 -4.03 11.62
C LEU A 240 7.80 -2.69 11.47
N ARG A 241 8.30 -1.86 10.56
CA ARG A 241 7.67 -0.59 10.20
C ARG A 241 7.64 -0.42 8.69
N GLY A 242 6.44 -0.47 8.11
CA GLY A 242 6.33 -0.52 6.66
C GLY A 242 7.00 -1.78 6.11
N ASP A 243 7.98 -1.62 5.24
CA ASP A 243 8.82 -2.68 4.70
C ASP A 243 10.12 -2.91 5.48
N GLN A 244 10.40 -2.09 6.51
CA GLN A 244 11.64 -2.18 7.27
C GLN A 244 11.51 -3.15 8.43
N LEU A 245 12.30 -4.22 8.42
CA LEU A 245 12.47 -5.18 9.51
C LEU A 245 13.82 -4.99 10.17
N GLN A 246 13.85 -4.93 11.51
CA GLN A 246 15.08 -4.91 12.28
C GLN A 246 14.98 -5.79 13.52
N PHE A 247 16.12 -6.35 13.93
CA PHE A 247 16.25 -7.11 15.18
C PHE A 247 17.70 -7.24 15.59
N ILE A 248 17.91 -7.67 16.85
CA ILE A 248 19.21 -7.99 17.44
C ILE A 248 19.21 -9.49 17.74
N ALA A 249 20.29 -10.18 17.36
CA ALA A 249 20.54 -11.58 17.64
C ALA A 249 21.84 -11.74 18.46
N GLU A 250 21.80 -12.58 19.49
CA GLU A 250 22.96 -12.87 20.33
C GLU A 250 23.37 -14.35 20.14
N ARG A 251 24.57 -14.58 19.63
CA ARG A 251 25.09 -15.92 19.37
C ARG A 251 26.39 -16.15 20.16
N PHE A 252 26.51 -17.34 20.78
CA PHE A 252 27.76 -17.80 21.36
C PHE A 252 28.66 -18.34 20.24
N PHE A 253 29.84 -17.77 20.07
CA PHE A 253 30.81 -18.16 19.06
C PHE A 253 32.24 -18.02 19.61
N GLU A 254 33.07 -19.06 19.46
CA GLU A 254 34.47 -19.09 19.91
C GLU A 254 34.67 -18.64 21.37
N GLY A 255 33.77 -19.07 22.28
CA GLY A 255 33.90 -18.76 23.70
C GLY A 255 33.37 -17.38 24.12
N GLN A 256 32.79 -16.61 23.20
CA GLN A 256 32.25 -15.28 23.44
C GLN A 256 30.83 -15.13 22.89
N VAL A 257 30.03 -14.26 23.53
CA VAL A 257 28.74 -13.85 22.98
C VAL A 257 29.00 -12.78 21.93
N ARG A 258 28.57 -13.02 20.70
CA ARG A 258 28.55 -12.02 19.64
C ARG A 258 27.15 -11.48 19.43
N THR A 259 27.03 -10.19 19.42
CA THR A 259 25.78 -9.47 19.21
C THR A 259 25.75 -8.94 17.77
N LEU A 260 24.73 -9.32 17.02
CA LEU A 260 24.50 -8.91 15.62
C LEU A 260 23.21 -8.12 15.51
N ARG A 261 23.28 -6.97 14.88
CA ARG A 261 22.10 -6.17 14.50
C ARG A 261 21.80 -6.42 13.03
N PHE A 262 20.59 -6.85 12.75
CA PHE A 262 20.04 -7.01 11.39
C PHE A 262 19.07 -5.88 11.10
N ALA A 263 19.20 -5.28 9.93
CA ALA A 263 18.25 -4.27 9.43
C ALA A 263 18.12 -4.40 7.91
N GLY A 264 16.89 -4.50 7.41
CA GLY A 264 16.68 -4.69 5.98
C GLY A 264 15.26 -4.35 5.53
N HIS A 265 15.08 -4.31 4.22
CA HIS A 265 13.81 -4.05 3.56
C HIS A 265 13.20 -5.36 3.03
N VAL A 266 11.92 -5.54 3.29
CA VAL A 266 11.13 -6.69 2.84
C VAL A 266 10.60 -6.43 1.44
N GLN A 267 10.99 -7.27 0.48
CA GLN A 267 10.54 -7.21 -0.91
C GLN A 267 10.05 -8.58 -1.36
N GLY A 268 8.74 -8.82 -1.24
CA GLY A 268 8.14 -10.09 -1.58
C GLY A 268 8.71 -11.25 -0.75
N HIS A 269 9.51 -12.11 -1.37
CA HIS A 269 10.14 -13.26 -0.72
C HIS A 269 11.59 -13.02 -0.27
N PHE A 270 12.04 -11.79 -0.27
CA PHE A 270 13.41 -11.42 0.13
C PHE A 270 13.38 -10.34 1.19
N ILE A 271 14.38 -10.38 2.07
CA ILE A 271 14.78 -9.26 2.92
C ILE A 271 16.21 -8.93 2.52
N GLU A 272 16.49 -7.71 2.17
CA GLU A 272 17.81 -7.23 1.79
C GLU A 272 18.22 -6.04 2.66
N GLY A 273 19.44 -6.08 3.18
CA GLY A 273 19.91 -5.05 4.10
C GLY A 273 21.32 -5.30 4.60
N THR A 274 21.55 -5.04 5.87
CA THR A 274 22.85 -5.18 6.51
C THR A 274 22.78 -5.94 7.83
N ALA A 275 23.82 -6.71 8.12
CA ALA A 275 24.14 -7.24 9.43
C ALA A 275 25.37 -6.50 9.97
N GLU A 276 25.30 -6.05 11.22
CA GLU A 276 26.36 -5.26 11.87
C GLU A 276 26.72 -5.90 13.22
N GLY A 277 28.02 -6.17 13.44
CA GLY A 277 28.51 -6.58 14.75
C GLY A 277 28.46 -5.40 15.73
N MET A 278 27.91 -5.63 16.94
CA MET A 278 27.78 -4.59 17.98
C MET A 278 28.89 -4.67 19.03
N ASP A 279 29.77 -5.66 18.96
CA ASP A 279 30.84 -5.85 19.93
C ASP A 279 32.01 -4.86 19.68
N ALA A 280 32.77 -4.53 20.73
CA ALA A 280 33.85 -3.55 20.64
C ALA A 280 34.88 -3.97 19.56
N GLY A 281 35.02 -3.14 18.53
CA GLY A 281 35.95 -3.36 17.42
C GLY A 281 35.35 -4.08 16.20
N SER A 282 34.06 -4.50 16.22
CA SER A 282 33.43 -5.30 15.16
C SER A 282 32.43 -4.55 14.27
N GLY A 283 32.35 -3.22 14.34
CA GLY A 283 31.33 -2.39 13.67
C GLY A 283 31.26 -2.45 12.14
N GLU A 284 31.81 -3.50 11.52
CA GLU A 284 31.75 -3.70 10.08
C GLU A 284 30.33 -4.14 9.67
N LYS A 285 29.72 -3.38 8.76
CA LYS A 285 28.43 -3.73 8.13
C LYS A 285 28.67 -4.67 6.97
N GLN A 286 28.01 -5.82 7.01
CA GLN A 286 28.03 -6.80 5.94
C GLN A 286 26.66 -6.85 5.24
N PRO A 287 26.61 -7.07 3.91
CA PRO A 287 25.35 -7.32 3.22
C PRO A 287 24.61 -8.51 3.84
N TRP A 288 23.32 -8.35 4.08
CA TRP A 288 22.44 -9.39 4.57
C TRP A 288 21.30 -9.61 3.59
N LYS A 289 21.07 -10.86 3.23
CA LYS A 289 19.96 -11.24 2.37
C LYS A 289 19.31 -12.53 2.90
N ALA A 290 18.04 -12.44 3.29
CA ALA A 290 17.23 -13.59 3.69
C ALA A 290 16.21 -13.92 2.61
N ARG A 291 15.90 -15.20 2.45
CA ARG A 291 14.89 -15.71 1.51
C ARG A 291 13.77 -16.39 2.29
N ARG A 292 12.51 -16.10 1.93
CA ARG A 292 11.34 -16.71 2.52
C ARG A 292 10.92 -17.98 1.78
N ASP A 293 10.54 -19.02 2.52
CA ASP A 293 9.80 -20.15 1.98
C ASP A 293 8.37 -19.71 1.62
N PRO A 294 7.99 -19.69 0.32
CA PRO A 294 6.66 -19.23 -0.11
C PRO A 294 5.52 -20.06 0.49
N SER A 295 5.73 -21.36 0.78
CA SER A 295 4.71 -22.23 1.35
C SER A 295 4.37 -21.93 2.82
N SER A 296 5.26 -21.19 3.49
CA SER A 296 5.15 -20.82 4.90
C SER A 296 4.34 -19.54 5.17
N ILE A 297 3.95 -18.80 4.13
CA ILE A 297 3.23 -17.52 4.25
C ILE A 297 1.84 -17.74 4.87
N ARG A 298 1.46 -16.83 5.76
CA ARG A 298 0.14 -16.78 6.40
C ARG A 298 -0.44 -15.36 6.32
N SER A 299 -1.76 -15.22 6.53
CA SER A 299 -2.39 -13.91 6.76
C SER A 299 -1.87 -13.31 8.05
N PHE A 300 -1.94 -11.96 8.16
CA PHE A 300 -1.45 -11.19 9.30
C PHE A 300 -2.47 -10.14 9.80
N ASP A 301 -3.70 -10.15 9.25
CA ASP A 301 -4.84 -9.28 9.54
C ASP A 301 -5.94 -9.93 10.42
#